data_552b62147e36c7fa02ac5305dfcd1997
#
_entry.id   552b62147e36c7fa02ac5305dfcd1997
#
_cell.length_a   1.000
_cell.length_b   1.000
_cell.length_c   1.000
_cell.angle_alpha   90.00
_cell.angle_beta   90.00
_cell.angle_gamma   90.00
#
_symmetry.space_group_name_H-M   'P 1'
#
loop_
_entity.id
_entity.type
_entity.pdbx_description
1 polymer ?
#
loop_
_entity_poly.entity_id
_entity_poly.type
_entity_poly.pdbx_seq_one_letter_code
_entity_poly.pdbx_strand_id
1 'polypeptide(L)'
;MTAVATLWLQARNRDNANVANFMPSGWTNGRLPSQAVVFEHEGSEIKIGYKLMRDGSFKLSTGKNANIYSADNHGIDCIYDDKRHYAKVTKDADKLLVHMPYGDVMLNIKPKFVIPGLEVAKGGLTAPMPGKVIDIKVKKGKKVKTGDTLVILEAMKMEHSIKASEDGTVTQLLISVNDQVENGALLMIVE
;
A
#
# COMPACT_ATOMS: atom_id res chain seq x y z
N MET A 1 -13.53 -8.00 15.18
CA MET A 1 -12.79 -6.74 15.03
C MET A 1 -12.46 -6.43 13.57
N THR A 2 -11.82 -7.31 12.79
CA THR A 2 -11.44 -7.08 11.37
C THR A 2 -12.63 -6.73 10.45
N ALA A 3 -13.80 -7.36 10.64
CA ALA A 3 -15.03 -7.04 9.90
C ALA A 3 -15.48 -5.60 10.17
N VAL A 4 -15.46 -5.15 11.42
CA VAL A 4 -15.83 -3.79 11.82
C VAL A 4 -14.82 -2.78 11.27
N ALA A 5 -13.52 -3.09 11.32
CA ALA A 5 -12.47 -2.28 10.71
C ALA A 5 -12.67 -2.13 9.18
N THR A 6 -13.07 -3.21 8.50
CA THR A 6 -13.37 -3.19 7.06
C THR A 6 -14.56 -2.26 6.74
N LEU A 7 -15.62 -2.32 7.54
CA LEU A 7 -16.81 -1.46 7.37
C LEU A 7 -16.44 0.02 7.59
N TRP A 8 -15.63 0.30 8.62
CA TRP A 8 -15.16 1.66 8.88
C TRP A 8 -14.31 2.20 7.72
N LEU A 9 -13.34 1.42 7.22
CA LEU A 9 -12.53 1.81 6.07
C LEU A 9 -13.38 2.08 4.84
N GLN A 10 -14.40 1.25 4.59
CA GLN A 10 -15.33 1.44 3.47
C GLN A 10 -16.09 2.76 3.62
N ALA A 11 -16.64 3.05 4.79
CA ALA A 11 -17.35 4.29 5.07
C ALA A 11 -16.43 5.51 4.88
N ARG A 12 -15.21 5.47 5.44
CA ARG A 12 -14.23 6.56 5.30
C ARG A 12 -13.78 6.78 3.86
N ASN A 13 -13.52 5.72 3.11
CA ASN A 13 -13.17 5.81 1.70
C ASN A 13 -14.32 6.40 0.88
N ARG A 14 -15.57 6.11 1.27
CA ARG A 14 -16.74 6.67 0.63
C ARG A 14 -16.89 8.18 0.90
N ASP A 15 -16.73 8.59 2.15
CA ASP A 15 -16.82 10.00 2.57
C ASP A 15 -15.71 10.85 1.91
N ASN A 16 -14.52 10.29 1.77
CA ASN A 16 -13.37 10.95 1.17
C ASN A 16 -13.34 10.86 -0.37
N ALA A 17 -14.36 10.25 -1.00
CA ALA A 17 -14.39 10.12 -2.45
C ALA A 17 -14.66 11.47 -3.11
N ASN A 18 -13.66 12.02 -3.83
CA ASN A 18 -13.77 13.28 -4.56
C ASN A 18 -14.45 13.12 -5.93
N VAL A 19 -14.55 11.88 -6.43
CA VAL A 19 -15.08 11.57 -7.76
C VAL A 19 -16.31 10.69 -7.62
N ALA A 20 -17.37 11.03 -8.38
CA ALA A 20 -18.61 10.27 -8.47
C ALA A 20 -19.27 9.99 -7.08
N ASN A 21 -19.18 10.92 -6.15
CA ASN A 21 -19.77 10.81 -4.81
C ASN A 21 -21.30 10.72 -4.82
N PHE A 22 -21.96 11.14 -5.91
CA PHE A 22 -23.41 11.00 -6.14
C PHE A 22 -23.84 9.57 -6.50
N MET A 23 -22.90 8.70 -6.92
CA MET A 23 -23.21 7.31 -7.29
C MET A 23 -23.20 6.42 -6.04
N PRO A 24 -24.10 5.42 -5.93
CA PRO A 24 -24.02 4.44 -4.85
C PRO A 24 -22.67 3.71 -4.83
N SER A 25 -22.14 3.43 -3.64
CA SER A 25 -20.89 2.69 -3.51
C SER A 25 -21.02 1.30 -4.16
N GLY A 26 -20.01 0.92 -4.98
CA GLY A 26 -20.03 -0.37 -5.67
C GLY A 26 -21.01 -0.46 -6.84
N TRP A 27 -21.54 0.67 -7.31
CA TRP A 27 -22.38 0.68 -8.52
C TRP A 27 -21.60 0.19 -9.75
N THR A 28 -22.22 -0.68 -10.53
CA THR A 28 -21.62 -1.24 -11.75
C THR A 28 -22.69 -1.78 -12.68
N ASN A 29 -22.44 -1.70 -13.98
CA ASN A 29 -23.28 -2.32 -15.02
C ASN A 29 -23.02 -3.83 -15.19
N GLY A 30 -21.98 -4.38 -14.58
CA GLY A 30 -21.59 -5.77 -14.68
C GLY A 30 -21.61 -6.49 -13.32
N ARG A 31 -21.33 -7.80 -13.36
CA ARG A 31 -21.12 -8.59 -12.13
C ARG A 31 -19.66 -8.42 -11.69
N LEU A 32 -19.40 -7.48 -10.80
CA LEU A 32 -18.08 -7.38 -10.19
C LEU A 32 -17.94 -8.34 -9.00
N PRO A 33 -16.74 -8.86 -8.76
CA PRO A 33 -16.44 -9.61 -7.55
C PRO A 33 -16.59 -8.71 -6.30
N SER A 34 -16.77 -9.32 -5.14
CA SER A 34 -16.80 -8.60 -3.86
C SER A 34 -15.51 -7.79 -3.69
N GLN A 35 -15.64 -6.58 -3.17
CA GLN A 35 -14.46 -5.81 -2.75
C GLN A 35 -13.85 -6.49 -1.53
N ALA A 36 -12.54 -6.31 -1.32
CA ALA A 36 -11.87 -6.89 -0.18
C ALA A 36 -10.81 -5.94 0.37
N VAL A 37 -10.59 -6.03 1.68
CA VAL A 37 -9.46 -5.43 2.38
C VAL A 37 -8.61 -6.57 2.93
N VAL A 38 -7.31 -6.43 2.82
CA VAL A 38 -6.34 -7.35 3.40
C VAL A 38 -5.66 -6.64 4.55
N PHE A 39 -5.70 -7.27 5.71
CA PHE A 39 -5.00 -6.83 6.91
C PHE A 39 -3.88 -7.82 7.22
N GLU A 40 -2.83 -7.31 7.80
CA GLU A 40 -1.81 -8.10 8.47
C GLU A 40 -1.90 -7.89 9.98
N HIS A 41 -1.93 -8.98 10.72
CA HIS A 41 -1.94 -9.00 12.18
C HIS A 41 -1.05 -10.12 12.67
N GLU A 42 -0.03 -9.78 13.46
CA GLU A 42 0.95 -10.76 14.02
C GLU A 42 1.53 -11.72 12.97
N GLY A 43 1.91 -11.18 11.79
CA GLY A 43 2.48 -11.96 10.69
C GLY A 43 1.47 -12.82 9.91
N SER A 44 0.18 -12.76 10.25
CA SER A 44 -0.88 -13.46 9.53
C SER A 44 -1.70 -12.51 8.67
N GLU A 45 -2.02 -12.92 7.44
CA GLU A 45 -2.88 -12.16 6.55
C GLU A 45 -4.36 -12.52 6.76
N ILE A 46 -5.18 -11.49 6.95
CA ILE A 46 -6.63 -11.63 7.12
C ILE A 46 -7.32 -10.86 5.99
N LYS A 47 -7.95 -11.58 5.07
CA LYS A 47 -8.70 -11.00 3.97
C LYS A 47 -10.19 -10.98 4.28
N ILE A 48 -10.80 -9.80 4.29
CA ILE A 48 -12.23 -9.60 4.49
C ILE A 48 -12.84 -9.02 3.22
N GLY A 49 -13.69 -9.83 2.57
CA GLY A 49 -14.50 -9.39 1.43
C GLY A 49 -15.81 -8.76 1.89
N TYR A 50 -16.31 -7.77 1.16
CA TYR A 50 -17.61 -7.16 1.39
C TYR A 50 -18.29 -6.76 0.09
N LYS A 51 -19.61 -6.74 0.12
CA LYS A 51 -20.46 -6.29 -0.99
C LYS A 51 -21.62 -5.49 -0.43
N LEU A 52 -21.82 -4.28 -0.95
CA LEU A 52 -23.00 -3.47 -0.65
C LEU A 52 -24.20 -4.08 -1.39
N MET A 53 -25.28 -4.31 -0.65
CA MET A 53 -26.56 -4.82 -1.15
C MET A 53 -27.49 -3.64 -1.52
N ARG A 54 -28.56 -3.92 -2.27
CA ARG A 54 -29.51 -2.89 -2.71
C ARG A 54 -30.29 -2.23 -1.58
N ASP A 55 -30.44 -2.92 -0.46
CA ASP A 55 -31.11 -2.46 0.75
C ASP A 55 -30.21 -1.59 1.65
N GLY A 56 -28.97 -1.32 1.22
CA GLY A 56 -27.98 -0.56 1.98
C GLY A 56 -27.19 -1.40 2.99
N SER A 57 -27.50 -2.69 3.16
CA SER A 57 -26.74 -3.60 4.01
C SER A 57 -25.44 -4.05 3.33
N PHE A 58 -24.50 -4.54 4.11
CA PHE A 58 -23.26 -5.16 3.63
C PHE A 58 -23.29 -6.65 3.87
N LYS A 59 -22.99 -7.43 2.84
CA LYS A 59 -22.71 -8.86 2.98
C LYS A 59 -21.20 -9.06 2.99
N LEU A 60 -20.68 -9.67 4.05
CA LEU A 60 -19.25 -9.96 4.19
C LEU A 60 -18.91 -11.37 3.71
N SER A 61 -17.60 -11.59 3.41
CA SER A 61 -17.07 -12.91 3.03
C SER A 61 -17.23 -13.96 4.13
N THR A 62 -17.43 -13.55 5.36
CA THR A 62 -17.77 -14.43 6.50
C THR A 62 -19.18 -15.01 6.42
N GLY A 63 -19.97 -14.65 5.37
CA GLY A 63 -21.38 -15.04 5.22
C GLY A 63 -22.37 -14.21 6.03
N LYS A 64 -21.88 -13.29 6.87
CA LYS A 64 -22.68 -12.48 7.79
C LYS A 64 -23.09 -11.14 7.15
N ASN A 65 -24.22 -10.59 7.58
CA ASN A 65 -24.68 -9.27 7.17
C ASN A 65 -24.21 -8.20 8.17
N ALA A 66 -24.13 -6.98 7.68
CA ALA A 66 -23.79 -5.83 8.50
C ALA A 66 -24.52 -4.58 8.01
N ASN A 67 -24.84 -3.66 8.94
CA ASN A 67 -25.41 -2.34 8.68
C ASN A 67 -24.62 -1.28 9.42
N ILE A 68 -24.26 -0.20 8.75
CA ILE A 68 -23.58 0.94 9.36
C ILE A 68 -24.65 1.97 9.75
N TYR A 69 -24.68 2.36 11.03
CA TYR A 69 -25.54 3.45 11.51
C TYR A 69 -24.83 4.79 11.40
N SER A 70 -23.58 4.84 11.84
CA SER A 70 -22.74 6.02 11.72
C SER A 70 -21.28 5.62 11.66
N ALA A 71 -20.48 6.41 10.93
CA ALA A 71 -19.04 6.28 10.91
C ALA A 71 -18.43 7.69 10.76
N ASP A 72 -17.41 7.96 11.52
CA ASP A 72 -16.68 9.22 11.48
C ASP A 72 -15.16 8.99 11.49
N ASN A 73 -14.37 10.05 11.69
CA ASN A 73 -12.91 9.96 11.75
C ASN A 73 -12.38 9.15 12.94
N HIS A 74 -13.21 8.95 13.96
CA HIS A 74 -12.80 8.40 15.25
C HIS A 74 -13.44 7.06 15.57
N GLY A 75 -14.45 6.63 14.79
CA GLY A 75 -15.07 5.36 15.08
C GLY A 75 -16.23 4.98 14.16
N ILE A 76 -16.85 3.89 14.50
CA ILE A 76 -18.01 3.33 13.80
C ILE A 76 -19.00 2.75 14.79
N ASP A 77 -20.28 2.95 14.49
CA ASP A 77 -21.43 2.28 15.10
C ASP A 77 -22.12 1.44 14.03
N CYS A 78 -22.13 0.13 14.20
CA CYS A 78 -22.67 -0.79 13.20
C CYS A 78 -23.31 -2.03 13.85
N ILE A 79 -24.22 -2.66 13.12
CA ILE A 79 -24.63 -4.04 13.41
C ILE A 79 -23.79 -4.98 12.55
N TYR A 80 -23.25 -6.01 13.15
CA TYR A 80 -22.57 -7.12 12.51
C TYR A 80 -22.95 -8.41 13.22
N ASP A 81 -23.42 -9.42 12.48
CA ASP A 81 -23.87 -10.70 13.03
C ASP A 81 -24.98 -10.50 14.07
N ASP A 82 -25.99 -9.67 13.74
CA ASP A 82 -27.15 -9.33 14.58
C ASP A 82 -26.81 -8.68 15.94
N LYS A 83 -25.56 -8.27 16.12
CA LYS A 83 -25.09 -7.57 17.32
C LYS A 83 -24.63 -6.17 16.98
N ARG A 84 -24.98 -5.20 17.83
CA ARG A 84 -24.48 -3.82 17.71
C ARG A 84 -23.09 -3.71 18.27
N HIS A 85 -22.22 -3.12 17.48
CA HIS A 85 -20.83 -2.89 17.81
C HIS A 85 -20.51 -1.40 17.70
N TYR A 86 -19.87 -0.91 18.73
CA TYR A 86 -19.25 0.41 18.73
C TYR A 86 -17.74 0.23 18.81
N ALA A 87 -17.00 0.80 17.86
CA ALA A 87 -15.55 0.75 17.85
C ALA A 87 -14.97 2.14 17.68
N LYS A 88 -13.97 2.48 18.49
CA LYS A 88 -13.09 3.62 18.23
C LYS A 88 -11.98 3.15 17.29
N VAL A 89 -11.69 3.96 16.28
CA VAL A 89 -10.67 3.62 15.27
C VAL A 89 -9.72 4.79 15.12
N THR A 90 -8.44 4.50 15.27
CA THR A 90 -7.36 5.45 15.00
C THR A 90 -6.57 4.93 13.82
N LYS A 91 -6.41 5.75 12.78
CA LYS A 91 -5.64 5.43 11.59
C LYS A 91 -4.39 6.31 11.52
N ASP A 92 -3.25 5.68 11.34
CA ASP A 92 -1.97 6.32 11.03
C ASP A 92 -1.33 5.62 9.84
N ALA A 93 -1.26 6.31 8.70
CA ALA A 93 -0.85 5.75 7.40
C ALA A 93 -1.60 4.45 7.09
N ASP A 94 -0.90 3.31 7.09
CA ASP A 94 -1.46 1.98 6.84
C ASP A 94 -1.79 1.20 8.13
N LYS A 95 -1.57 1.79 9.31
CA LYS A 95 -1.88 1.17 10.59
C LYS A 95 -3.24 1.60 11.10
N LEU A 96 -4.01 0.63 11.58
CA LEU A 96 -5.29 0.83 12.26
C LEU A 96 -5.21 0.27 13.67
N LEU A 97 -5.51 1.11 14.66
CA LEU A 97 -5.83 0.67 16.01
C LEU A 97 -7.34 0.67 16.17
N VAL A 98 -7.92 -0.48 16.42
CA VAL A 98 -9.36 -0.66 16.63
C VAL A 98 -9.59 -1.05 18.08
N HIS A 99 -10.25 -0.16 18.82
CA HIS A 99 -10.62 -0.34 20.21
C HIS A 99 -12.09 -0.68 20.34
N MET A 100 -12.40 -1.79 21.00
CA MET A 100 -13.75 -2.28 21.29
C MET A 100 -13.88 -2.67 22.76
N PRO A 101 -15.10 -2.73 23.34
CA PRO A 101 -15.29 -3.06 24.76
C PRO A 101 -14.67 -4.39 25.22
N TYR A 102 -14.39 -5.29 24.29
CA TYR A 102 -13.82 -6.61 24.57
C TYR A 102 -12.34 -6.77 24.12
N GLY A 103 -11.68 -5.66 23.80
CA GLY A 103 -10.23 -5.64 23.52
C GLY A 103 -9.83 -4.68 22.39
N ASP A 104 -8.54 -4.61 22.16
CA ASP A 104 -7.89 -3.79 21.14
C ASP A 104 -7.20 -4.67 20.12
N VAL A 105 -7.15 -4.19 18.87
CA VAL A 105 -6.39 -4.86 17.82
C VAL A 105 -5.67 -3.84 16.96
N MET A 106 -4.39 -4.10 16.70
CA MET A 106 -3.61 -3.36 15.73
C MET A 106 -3.57 -4.13 14.42
N LEU A 107 -3.98 -3.48 13.34
CA LEU A 107 -4.06 -4.06 12.00
C LEU A 107 -3.21 -3.21 11.05
N ASN A 108 -2.39 -3.84 10.22
CA ASN A 108 -1.72 -3.19 9.10
C ASN A 108 -2.54 -3.42 7.83
N ILE A 109 -2.88 -2.35 7.12
CA ILE A 109 -3.61 -2.44 5.85
C ILE A 109 -2.60 -2.76 4.76
N LYS A 110 -2.78 -3.89 4.05
CA LYS A 110 -2.01 -4.14 2.83
C LYS A 110 -2.62 -3.37 1.65
N PRO A 111 -1.85 -2.54 0.94
CA PRO A 111 -2.33 -1.86 -0.25
C PRO A 111 -2.72 -2.88 -1.32
N LYS A 112 -3.85 -2.61 -2.03
CA LYS A 112 -4.35 -3.50 -3.10
C LYS A 112 -3.40 -3.57 -4.31
N PHE A 113 -2.67 -2.50 -4.54
CA PHE A 113 -1.75 -2.37 -5.65
C PHE A 113 -0.38 -2.05 -5.09
N VAL A 114 0.53 -2.97 -5.26
CA VAL A 114 1.96 -2.71 -5.07
C VAL A 114 2.41 -2.04 -6.36
N ILE A 115 2.87 -0.80 -6.28
CA ILE A 115 3.50 -0.13 -7.41
C ILE A 115 4.84 -0.81 -7.61
N PRO A 116 5.08 -1.51 -8.76
CA PRO A 116 6.37 -2.13 -9.01
C PRO A 116 7.48 -1.08 -8.87
N GLY A 117 8.47 -1.36 -8.03
CA GLY A 117 9.58 -0.43 -7.74
C GLY A 117 9.47 0.35 -6.43
N LEU A 118 8.36 0.26 -5.67
CA LEU A 118 8.26 0.86 -4.33
C LEU A 118 8.67 -0.09 -3.19
N GLU A 119 8.84 -1.37 -3.45
CA GLU A 119 9.55 -2.27 -2.54
C GLU A 119 11.07 -2.12 -2.71
N VAL A 120 11.55 -0.89 -2.67
CA VAL A 120 12.98 -0.66 -2.56
C VAL A 120 13.35 -1.01 -1.13
N ALA A 121 14.18 -2.04 -0.94
CA ALA A 121 14.87 -2.23 0.33
C ALA A 121 15.38 -0.87 0.79
N LYS A 122 15.21 -0.50 2.08
CA LYS A 122 15.73 0.78 2.60
C LYS A 122 17.16 0.95 2.08
N GLY A 123 17.42 2.05 1.38
CA GLY A 123 18.72 2.29 0.73
C GLY A 123 18.91 1.67 -0.66
N GLY A 124 17.94 0.96 -1.22
CA GLY A 124 18.02 0.40 -2.56
C GLY A 124 17.84 1.45 -3.66
N LEU A 125 18.77 1.57 -4.58
CA LEU A 125 18.70 2.44 -5.75
C LEU A 125 18.22 1.65 -6.95
N THR A 126 17.14 2.10 -7.60
CA THR A 126 16.53 1.42 -8.76
C THR A 126 16.67 2.24 -10.04
N ALA A 127 16.61 1.55 -11.19
CA ALA A 127 16.57 2.20 -12.49
C ALA A 127 15.21 2.89 -12.71
N PRO A 128 15.16 4.20 -13.00
CA PRO A 128 13.90 4.93 -13.24
C PRO A 128 13.31 4.64 -14.62
N MET A 129 14.07 4.04 -15.51
CA MET A 129 13.67 3.69 -16.88
C MET A 129 14.53 2.56 -17.42
N PRO A 130 14.04 1.81 -18.43
CA PRO A 130 14.86 0.79 -19.07
C PRO A 130 16.03 1.44 -19.83
N GLY A 131 17.21 0.84 -19.73
CA GLY A 131 18.41 1.39 -20.35
C GLY A 131 19.61 0.49 -20.23
N LYS A 132 20.73 0.93 -20.79
CA LYS A 132 22.04 0.27 -20.72
C LYS A 132 22.96 0.99 -19.75
N VAL A 133 23.64 0.26 -18.88
CA VAL A 133 24.63 0.82 -17.96
C VAL A 133 25.89 1.19 -18.75
N ILE A 134 26.20 2.49 -18.84
CA ILE A 134 27.42 2.99 -19.51
C ILE A 134 28.59 3.02 -18.58
N ASP A 135 28.40 3.55 -17.37
CA ASP A 135 29.47 3.73 -16.42
C ASP A 135 28.98 3.62 -14.97
N ILE A 136 29.86 3.13 -14.10
CA ILE A 136 29.63 2.98 -12.66
C ILE A 136 30.71 3.76 -11.92
N LYS A 137 30.35 4.88 -11.31
CA LYS A 137 31.27 5.83 -10.64
C LYS A 137 31.67 5.40 -9.23
N VAL A 138 31.06 4.35 -8.70
CA VAL A 138 31.26 3.89 -7.32
C VAL A 138 31.61 2.41 -7.27
N LYS A 139 32.25 1.99 -6.18
CA LYS A 139 32.59 0.60 -5.89
C LYS A 139 31.97 0.22 -4.55
N LYS A 140 31.76 -1.09 -4.32
CA LYS A 140 31.34 -1.61 -3.03
C LYS A 140 32.26 -1.11 -1.91
N GLY A 141 31.66 -0.59 -0.82
CA GLY A 141 32.38 -0.01 0.32
C GLY A 141 32.69 1.50 0.20
N LYS A 142 32.35 2.17 -0.93
CA LYS A 142 32.57 3.60 -1.08
C LYS A 142 31.50 4.40 -0.33
N LYS A 143 31.92 5.41 0.43
CA LYS A 143 31.03 6.41 1.02
C LYS A 143 30.57 7.40 -0.06
N VAL A 144 29.28 7.69 -0.08
CA VAL A 144 28.63 8.59 -1.02
C VAL A 144 27.78 9.61 -0.27
N LYS A 145 27.63 10.78 -0.87
CA LYS A 145 26.79 11.86 -0.35
C LYS A 145 25.57 12.05 -1.24
N THR A 146 24.52 12.57 -0.67
CA THR A 146 23.31 12.97 -1.40
C THR A 146 23.67 13.83 -2.61
N GLY A 147 23.20 13.42 -3.79
CA GLY A 147 23.48 14.09 -5.06
C GLY A 147 24.71 13.58 -5.82
N ASP A 148 25.55 12.73 -5.23
CA ASP A 148 26.67 12.11 -5.95
C ASP A 148 26.16 11.22 -7.08
N THR A 149 26.78 11.32 -8.27
CA THR A 149 26.45 10.44 -9.40
C THR A 149 27.06 9.07 -9.17
N LEU A 150 26.23 8.04 -9.15
CA LEU A 150 26.61 6.66 -8.85
C LEU A 150 26.71 5.80 -10.10
N VAL A 151 25.73 5.93 -11.00
CA VAL A 151 25.63 5.16 -12.25
C VAL A 151 25.21 6.10 -13.38
N ILE A 152 25.69 5.83 -14.58
CA ILE A 152 25.23 6.47 -15.81
C ILE A 152 24.53 5.41 -16.66
N LEU A 153 23.25 5.65 -16.95
CA LEU A 153 22.43 4.82 -17.83
C LEU A 153 22.23 5.54 -19.17
N GLU A 154 22.31 4.80 -20.26
CA GLU A 154 21.85 5.26 -21.57
C GLU A 154 20.44 4.74 -21.84
N ALA A 155 19.52 5.63 -22.08
CA ALA A 155 18.18 5.32 -22.52
C ALA A 155 17.78 6.26 -23.66
N MET A 156 17.23 5.72 -24.75
CA MET A 156 16.78 6.50 -25.92
C MET A 156 17.85 7.44 -26.47
N LYS A 157 19.14 7.02 -26.51
CA LYS A 157 20.31 7.82 -26.95
C LYS A 157 20.61 9.05 -26.08
N MET A 158 20.15 9.06 -24.84
CA MET A 158 20.45 10.08 -23.85
C MET A 158 21.07 9.44 -22.60
N GLU A 159 22.04 10.14 -22.02
CA GLU A 159 22.67 9.72 -20.76
C GLU A 159 21.88 10.24 -19.56
N HIS A 160 21.52 9.33 -18.66
CA HIS A 160 20.83 9.63 -17.40
C HIS A 160 21.73 9.30 -16.23
N SER A 161 22.05 10.30 -15.43
CA SER A 161 22.84 10.13 -14.20
C SER A 161 21.94 9.73 -13.04
N ILE A 162 22.14 8.56 -12.48
CA ILE A 162 21.51 8.09 -11.25
C ILE A 162 22.34 8.59 -10.07
N LYS A 163 21.70 9.36 -9.18
CA LYS A 163 22.35 10.02 -8.05
C LYS A 163 21.92 9.38 -6.73
N ALA A 164 22.79 9.49 -5.71
CA ALA A 164 22.44 9.09 -4.35
C ALA A 164 21.31 9.96 -3.80
N SER A 165 20.28 9.33 -3.23
CA SER A 165 19.15 10.00 -2.56
C SER A 165 19.50 10.42 -1.13
N GLU A 166 20.41 9.70 -0.48
CA GLU A 166 20.82 9.89 0.91
C GLU A 166 22.33 9.68 1.06
N ASP A 167 22.89 10.20 2.16
CA ASP A 167 24.29 9.93 2.52
C ASP A 167 24.41 8.49 3.03
N GLY A 168 25.45 7.76 2.59
CA GLY A 168 25.59 6.38 3.03
C GLY A 168 26.84 5.71 2.48
N THR A 169 26.92 4.39 2.62
CA THR A 169 27.98 3.55 2.07
C THR A 169 27.39 2.51 1.12
N VAL A 170 27.98 2.31 -0.05
CA VAL A 170 27.54 1.30 -1.02
C VAL A 170 27.82 -0.09 -0.45
N THR A 171 26.79 -0.80 0.01
CA THR A 171 26.90 -2.15 0.61
C THR A 171 26.88 -3.24 -0.45
N GLN A 172 26.07 -3.06 -1.50
CA GLN A 172 25.99 -4.00 -2.62
C GLN A 172 25.90 -3.27 -3.96
N LEU A 173 26.56 -3.82 -4.96
CA LEU A 173 26.48 -3.43 -6.36
C LEU A 173 25.99 -4.65 -7.16
N LEU A 174 24.84 -4.53 -7.82
CA LEU A 174 24.13 -5.64 -8.46
C LEU A 174 24.19 -5.59 -10.00
N ILE A 175 24.88 -4.59 -10.54
CA ILE A 175 25.00 -4.35 -11.98
C ILE A 175 26.45 -4.24 -12.40
N SER A 176 26.71 -4.48 -13.69
CA SER A 176 27.99 -4.32 -14.36
C SER A 176 27.89 -3.32 -15.52
N VAL A 177 29.00 -2.78 -15.94
CA VAL A 177 29.05 -1.93 -17.14
C VAL A 177 28.66 -2.76 -18.37
N ASN A 178 27.82 -2.19 -19.22
CA ASN A 178 27.14 -2.79 -20.37
C ASN A 178 25.93 -3.66 -20.06
N ASP A 179 25.52 -3.84 -18.80
CA ASP A 179 24.28 -4.53 -18.48
C ASP A 179 23.05 -3.74 -18.97
N GLN A 180 22.05 -4.47 -19.42
CA GLN A 180 20.75 -3.90 -19.75
C GLN A 180 19.82 -4.05 -18.56
N VAL A 181 19.22 -2.96 -18.11
CA VAL A 181 18.35 -2.91 -16.96
C VAL A 181 16.94 -2.49 -17.37
N GLU A 182 15.93 -3.06 -16.69
CA GLU A 182 14.54 -2.68 -16.86
C GLU A 182 14.13 -1.61 -15.85
N ASN A 183 12.98 -0.98 -16.10
CA ASN A 183 12.39 -0.03 -15.15
C ASN A 183 12.14 -0.72 -13.78
N GLY A 184 12.63 -0.12 -12.71
CA GLY A 184 12.52 -0.66 -11.35
C GLY A 184 13.56 -1.73 -11.00
N ALA A 185 14.48 -2.08 -11.90
CA ALA A 185 15.58 -3.00 -11.59
C ALA A 185 16.48 -2.42 -10.48
N LEU A 186 16.79 -3.22 -9.47
CA LEU A 186 17.67 -2.83 -8.36
C LEU A 186 19.11 -2.75 -8.85
N LEU A 187 19.72 -1.57 -8.75
CA LEU A 187 21.08 -1.31 -9.22
C LEU A 187 22.13 -1.52 -8.12
N MET A 188 21.86 -0.97 -6.94
CA MET A 188 22.74 -1.06 -5.79
C MET A 188 22.00 -0.77 -4.49
N ILE A 189 22.62 -1.09 -3.35
CA ILE A 189 22.13 -0.77 -2.02
C ILE A 189 23.13 0.18 -1.35
N VAL A 190 22.62 1.29 -0.80
CA VAL A 190 23.37 2.30 -0.04
C VAL A 190 22.77 2.32 1.38
N GLU A 191 23.62 2.14 2.40
CA GLU A 191 23.25 2.15 3.83
C GLU A 191 24.12 3.13 4.60
#